data_579d78624076276a4653982811ded6e7
#
_entry.id   579d78624076276a4653982811ded6e7
#
_cell.length_a   1.000
_cell.length_b   1.000
_cell.length_c   1.000
_cell.angle_alpha   90.00
_cell.angle_beta   90.00
_cell.angle_gamma   90.00
#
_symmetry.space_group_name_H-M   'P 1'
#
loop_
_entity.id
_entity.type
_entity.pdbx_description
1 polymer ?
#
loop_
_entity_poly.entity_id
_entity_poly.type
_entity_poly.pdbx_seq_one_letter_code
_entity_poly.pdbx_strand_id
1 'polypeptide(L)'
;SQFSFSHLRISKAFREPLLLPLNCHTKYILFSDCHRGVGNANDNFLKNEYLYLASLDYYYRNGFTYLELGDGYELWENRSVRKIKEMHLQSFKAISRYYTAGRAYSVYGNHDIVKRKSRFPRTHFHTCYYDETLTECLFCPDITFYSGIILKDQLQQKDIYLLHGHQADLLNSTLWPLSRFLVRYIWRPLEKLGIPDPTSAAKNNRRKKKSEERR
;
A
#
# COMPACT_ATOMS: atom_id res chain seq x y z
N SER A 1 4.73 30.32 1.57
CA SER A 1 3.37 29.83 1.74
C SER A 1 3.35 28.30 1.65
N GLN A 2 2.65 27.64 2.56
CA GLN A 2 2.53 26.17 2.67
C GLN A 2 1.98 25.54 1.36
N PHE A 3 1.09 26.22 0.66
CA PHE A 3 0.51 25.77 -0.62
C PHE A 3 1.55 25.59 -1.74
N SER A 4 2.58 26.40 -1.81
CA SER A 4 3.64 26.31 -2.82
C SER A 4 4.49 25.04 -2.65
N PHE A 5 4.80 24.65 -1.40
CA PHE A 5 5.61 23.46 -1.13
C PHE A 5 4.88 22.15 -1.39
N SER A 6 3.60 22.06 -1.03
CA SER A 6 2.77 20.88 -1.30
C SER A 6 2.60 20.68 -2.80
N HIS A 7 2.35 21.74 -3.56
CA HIS A 7 2.23 21.69 -5.01
C HIS A 7 3.51 21.18 -5.69
N LEU A 8 4.67 21.68 -5.29
CA LEU A 8 5.97 21.23 -5.81
C LEU A 8 6.22 19.73 -5.51
N ARG A 9 5.79 19.23 -4.37
CA ARG A 9 5.96 17.82 -3.99
C ARG A 9 5.04 16.90 -4.76
N ILE A 10 3.77 17.28 -4.90
CA ILE A 10 2.80 16.57 -5.73
C ILE A 10 3.30 16.52 -7.17
N SER A 11 3.80 17.63 -7.70
CA SER A 11 4.38 17.68 -9.04
C SER A 11 5.57 16.73 -9.21
N LYS A 12 6.38 16.51 -8.16
CA LYS A 12 7.46 15.52 -8.21
C LYS A 12 6.97 14.09 -8.33
N ALA A 13 5.82 13.75 -7.74
CA ALA A 13 5.24 12.41 -7.84
C ALA A 13 4.85 12.07 -9.29
N PHE A 14 4.59 13.10 -10.10
CA PHE A 14 4.19 12.95 -11.50
C PHE A 14 5.26 13.38 -12.51
N ARG A 15 6.55 13.37 -12.15
CA ARG A 15 7.63 13.57 -13.12
C ARG A 15 7.76 12.40 -14.10
N GLU A 16 7.66 11.18 -13.59
CA GLU A 16 7.72 9.94 -14.36
C GLU A 16 6.56 9.03 -13.92
N PRO A 17 5.31 9.44 -14.17
CA PRO A 17 4.16 8.66 -13.73
C PRO A 17 3.92 7.48 -14.66
N LEU A 18 3.27 6.45 -14.15
CA LEU A 18 2.68 5.43 -15.00
C LEU A 18 1.42 6.00 -15.66
N LEU A 19 1.35 5.91 -16.97
CA LEU A 19 0.17 6.32 -17.74
C LEU A 19 -0.66 5.09 -18.08
N LEU A 20 -1.94 5.11 -17.70
CA LEU A 20 -2.90 4.05 -18.01
C LEU A 20 -4.12 4.64 -18.72
N PRO A 21 -4.69 3.94 -19.70
CA PRO A 21 -5.90 4.40 -20.40
C PRO A 21 -7.11 4.30 -19.48
N LEU A 22 -8.04 5.24 -19.61
CA LEU A 22 -9.38 5.16 -19.03
C LEU A 22 -10.40 5.31 -20.15
N ASN A 23 -11.21 4.28 -20.38
CA ASN A 23 -12.26 4.24 -21.39
C ASN A 23 -13.36 3.24 -20.99
N CYS A 24 -14.36 3.03 -21.82
CA CYS A 24 -15.49 2.15 -21.52
C CYS A 24 -15.13 0.65 -21.40
N HIS A 25 -13.94 0.24 -21.80
CA HIS A 25 -13.47 -1.15 -21.71
C HIS A 25 -12.52 -1.38 -20.56
N THR A 26 -11.97 -0.33 -19.92
CA THR A 26 -11.05 -0.46 -18.81
C THR A 26 -11.79 -0.57 -17.48
N LYS A 27 -11.28 -1.42 -16.58
CA LYS A 27 -11.83 -1.63 -15.24
C LYS A 27 -10.70 -1.64 -14.24
N TYR A 28 -10.76 -0.74 -13.26
CA TYR A 28 -9.76 -0.63 -12.21
C TYR A 28 -10.38 -0.86 -10.83
N ILE A 29 -9.69 -1.63 -10.00
CA ILE A 29 -9.97 -1.73 -8.57
C ILE A 29 -8.80 -1.13 -7.79
N LEU A 30 -9.08 -0.23 -6.87
CA LEU A 30 -8.09 0.52 -6.11
C LEU A 30 -8.11 0.05 -4.66
N PHE A 31 -6.93 -0.32 -4.15
CA PHE A 31 -6.69 -0.58 -2.74
C PHE A 31 -5.60 0.35 -2.22
N SER A 32 -5.68 0.74 -0.96
CA SER A 32 -4.71 1.58 -0.27
C SER A 32 -4.64 1.19 1.20
N ASP A 33 -3.52 1.51 1.85
CA ASP A 33 -3.35 1.41 3.30
C ASP A 33 -3.66 0.02 3.87
N CYS A 34 -3.26 -1.03 3.16
CA CYS A 34 -3.42 -2.40 3.65
C CYS A 34 -2.57 -2.67 4.90
N HIS A 35 -1.37 -2.08 4.99
CA HIS A 35 -0.45 -2.22 6.13
C HIS A 35 -0.23 -3.69 6.54
N ARG A 36 0.05 -4.57 5.56
CA ARG A 36 0.34 -5.99 5.82
C ARG A 36 1.54 -6.11 6.73
N GLY A 37 1.35 -6.67 7.91
CA GLY A 37 2.35 -6.85 8.95
C GLY A 37 2.83 -8.29 9.09
N VAL A 38 3.16 -8.69 10.30
CA VAL A 38 3.70 -10.03 10.64
C VAL A 38 2.77 -10.82 11.56
N GLY A 39 1.48 -10.53 11.55
CA GLY A 39 0.46 -11.22 12.32
C GLY A 39 0.47 -10.93 13.82
N ASN A 40 1.13 -9.87 14.26
CA ASN A 40 1.09 -9.42 15.65
C ASN A 40 -0.10 -8.46 15.89
N ALA A 41 -0.25 -7.96 17.12
CA ALA A 41 -1.36 -7.06 17.49
C ALA A 41 -1.44 -5.78 16.63
N ASN A 42 -0.34 -5.40 15.99
CA ASN A 42 -0.23 -4.21 15.13
C ASN A 42 -0.52 -4.53 13.65
N ASP A 43 -0.79 -5.79 13.31
CA ASP A 43 -1.20 -6.18 11.97
C ASP A 43 -2.69 -5.91 11.77
N ASN A 44 -3.00 -4.70 11.35
CA ASN A 44 -4.39 -4.28 11.14
C ASN A 44 -5.03 -4.93 9.91
N PHE A 45 -4.25 -5.50 9.02
CA PHE A 45 -4.73 -6.14 7.80
C PHE A 45 -5.33 -7.52 8.07
N LEU A 46 -4.77 -8.28 9.02
CA LEU A 46 -5.13 -9.66 9.29
C LEU A 46 -6.64 -9.87 9.48
N LYS A 47 -7.30 -8.95 10.18
CA LYS A 47 -8.76 -9.01 10.44
C LYS A 47 -9.61 -8.87 9.17
N ASN A 48 -9.07 -8.25 8.13
CA ASN A 48 -9.77 -7.95 6.88
C ASN A 48 -9.27 -8.80 5.71
N GLU A 49 -8.28 -9.66 5.92
CA GLU A 49 -7.63 -10.42 4.86
C GLU A 49 -8.60 -11.31 4.09
N TYR A 50 -9.54 -11.95 4.78
CA TYR A 50 -10.54 -12.79 4.12
C TYR A 50 -11.41 -11.99 3.12
N LEU A 51 -11.90 -10.82 3.55
CA LEU A 51 -12.68 -9.94 2.68
C LEU A 51 -11.85 -9.43 1.50
N TYR A 52 -10.59 -9.11 1.75
CA TYR A 52 -9.65 -8.68 0.72
C TYR A 52 -9.44 -9.79 -0.33
N LEU A 53 -9.21 -11.04 0.09
CA LEU A 53 -9.03 -12.18 -0.80
C LEU A 53 -10.28 -12.45 -1.64
N ALA A 54 -11.46 -12.41 -1.03
CA ALA A 54 -12.74 -12.57 -1.75
C ALA A 54 -12.93 -11.46 -2.80
N SER A 55 -12.58 -10.22 -2.45
CA SER A 55 -12.62 -9.09 -3.37
C SER A 55 -11.65 -9.27 -4.54
N LEU A 56 -10.40 -9.66 -4.26
CA LEU A 56 -9.41 -9.90 -5.31
C LEU A 56 -9.84 -10.98 -6.28
N ASP A 57 -10.41 -12.10 -5.79
CA ASP A 57 -10.88 -13.18 -6.66
C ASP A 57 -12.03 -12.71 -7.55
N TYR A 58 -13.02 -12.02 -6.97
CA TYR A 58 -14.14 -11.47 -7.73
C TYR A 58 -13.67 -10.52 -8.85
N TYR A 59 -12.85 -9.53 -8.51
CA TYR A 59 -12.39 -8.53 -9.48
C TYR A 59 -11.44 -9.13 -10.53
N TYR A 60 -10.61 -10.12 -10.16
CA TYR A 60 -9.77 -10.83 -11.10
C TYR A 60 -10.58 -11.52 -12.18
N ARG A 61 -11.61 -12.29 -11.79
CA ARG A 61 -12.51 -13.01 -12.72
C ARG A 61 -13.30 -12.06 -13.62
N ASN A 62 -13.63 -10.87 -13.12
CA ASN A 62 -14.35 -9.86 -13.88
C ASN A 62 -13.46 -8.92 -14.73
N GLY A 63 -12.18 -9.24 -14.89
CA GLY A 63 -11.27 -8.55 -15.79
C GLY A 63 -10.74 -7.21 -15.30
N PHE A 64 -10.80 -6.94 -13.98
CA PHE A 64 -10.26 -5.72 -13.40
C PHE A 64 -8.74 -5.71 -13.35
N THR A 65 -8.16 -4.53 -13.48
CA THR A 65 -6.75 -4.24 -13.18
C THR A 65 -6.63 -3.76 -11.74
N TYR A 66 -5.68 -4.33 -11.00
CA TYR A 66 -5.40 -4.01 -9.61
C TYR A 66 -4.47 -2.80 -9.51
N LEU A 67 -4.85 -1.80 -8.73
CA LEU A 67 -4.03 -0.64 -8.40
C LEU A 67 -3.85 -0.56 -6.87
N GLU A 68 -2.61 -0.67 -6.38
CA GLU A 68 -2.29 -0.45 -4.97
C GLU A 68 -1.72 0.96 -4.79
N LEU A 69 -2.41 1.79 -4.03
CA LEU A 69 -2.07 3.22 -3.88
C LEU A 69 -1.23 3.52 -2.63
N GLY A 70 -0.25 2.70 -2.35
CA GLY A 70 0.71 2.88 -1.26
C GLY A 70 0.30 2.27 0.07
N ASP A 71 1.27 2.22 0.98
CA ASP A 71 1.17 1.62 2.32
C ASP A 71 0.58 0.20 2.31
N GLY A 72 0.94 -0.57 1.28
CA GLY A 72 0.56 -1.96 1.18
C GLY A 72 1.24 -2.83 2.23
N TYR A 73 2.41 -2.43 2.72
CA TYR A 73 3.26 -3.17 3.66
C TYR A 73 3.72 -2.31 4.81
N GLU A 74 3.65 -2.84 6.02
CA GLU A 74 4.11 -2.17 7.23
C GLU A 74 5.63 -2.37 7.42
N LEU A 75 6.43 -1.61 6.67
CA LEU A 75 7.89 -1.70 6.68
C LEU A 75 8.56 -0.69 7.63
N TRP A 76 7.81 0.17 8.29
CA TRP A 76 8.34 1.00 9.36
C TRP A 76 8.55 0.17 10.62
N GLU A 77 7.59 -0.65 10.99
CA GLU A 77 7.65 -1.52 12.16
C GLU A 77 8.39 -2.83 11.88
N ASN A 78 8.24 -3.39 10.69
CA ASN A 78 8.78 -4.69 10.34
C ASN A 78 10.00 -4.57 9.44
N ARG A 79 11.07 -5.32 9.78
CA ARG A 79 12.32 -5.33 9.01
C ARG A 79 12.35 -6.39 7.90
N SER A 80 11.49 -7.39 8.00
CA SER A 80 11.53 -8.58 7.15
C SER A 80 10.31 -8.66 6.24
N VAL A 81 10.50 -8.36 4.97
CA VAL A 81 9.49 -8.60 3.92
C VAL A 81 9.16 -10.09 3.82
N ARG A 82 10.13 -10.97 4.06
CA ARG A 82 9.93 -12.41 4.05
C ARG A 82 8.88 -12.84 5.07
N LYS A 83 8.97 -12.36 6.32
CA LYS A 83 7.98 -12.67 7.37
C LYS A 83 6.58 -12.15 7.04
N ILE A 84 6.48 -10.97 6.40
CA ILE A 84 5.20 -10.43 5.93
C ILE A 84 4.62 -11.36 4.84
N LYS A 85 5.45 -11.82 3.89
CA LYS A 85 5.01 -12.74 2.85
C LYS A 85 4.55 -14.09 3.40
N GLU A 86 5.29 -14.65 4.34
CA GLU A 86 4.94 -15.91 5.01
C GLU A 86 3.61 -15.78 5.75
N MET A 87 3.38 -14.66 6.44
CA MET A 87 2.14 -14.42 7.18
C MET A 87 0.92 -14.25 6.27
N HIS A 88 1.06 -13.53 5.16
CA HIS A 88 0.00 -13.19 4.23
C HIS A 88 0.15 -13.89 2.87
N LEU A 89 0.59 -15.14 2.89
CA LEU A 89 0.92 -15.90 1.67
C LEU A 89 -0.23 -15.93 0.67
N GLN A 90 -1.47 -16.10 1.12
CA GLN A 90 -2.64 -16.16 0.23
C GLN A 90 -2.89 -14.81 -0.46
N SER A 91 -2.74 -13.70 0.26
CA SER A 91 -2.84 -12.35 -0.31
C SER A 91 -1.77 -12.12 -1.37
N PHE A 92 -0.55 -12.56 -1.11
CA PHE A 92 0.55 -12.46 -2.08
C PHE A 92 0.31 -13.33 -3.32
N LYS A 93 -0.16 -14.57 -3.15
CA LYS A 93 -0.58 -15.42 -4.28
C LYS A 93 -1.67 -14.76 -5.13
N ALA A 94 -2.68 -14.18 -4.49
CA ALA A 94 -3.77 -13.49 -5.18
C ALA A 94 -3.26 -12.28 -5.98
N ILE A 95 -2.39 -11.44 -5.40
CA ILE A 95 -1.80 -10.29 -6.09
C ILE A 95 -0.88 -10.74 -7.23
N SER A 96 -0.09 -11.79 -7.03
CA SER A 96 0.81 -12.34 -8.04
C SER A 96 0.06 -12.74 -9.32
N ARG A 97 -1.16 -13.26 -9.22
CA ARG A 97 -2.00 -13.56 -10.39
C ARG A 97 -2.26 -12.33 -11.27
N TYR A 98 -2.52 -11.16 -10.63
CA TYR A 98 -2.69 -9.91 -11.38
C TYR A 98 -1.40 -9.46 -12.05
N TYR A 99 -0.25 -9.54 -11.36
CA TYR A 99 1.04 -9.20 -11.95
C TYR A 99 1.40 -10.11 -13.13
N THR A 100 1.22 -11.42 -12.99
CA THR A 100 1.46 -12.38 -14.07
C THR A 100 0.55 -12.13 -15.28
N ALA A 101 -0.67 -11.68 -15.04
CA ALA A 101 -1.61 -11.31 -16.11
C ALA A 101 -1.36 -9.91 -16.71
N GLY A 102 -0.33 -9.17 -16.27
CA GLY A 102 -0.06 -7.79 -16.69
C GLY A 102 -1.13 -6.79 -16.24
N ARG A 103 -1.86 -7.12 -15.17
CA ARG A 103 -3.01 -6.34 -14.66
C ARG A 103 -2.81 -5.88 -13.21
N ALA A 104 -1.58 -5.53 -12.83
CA ALA A 104 -1.30 -4.98 -11.51
C ALA A 104 -0.25 -3.89 -11.56
N TYR A 105 -0.50 -2.82 -10.84
CA TYR A 105 0.43 -1.70 -10.69
C TYR A 105 0.37 -1.18 -9.25
N SER A 106 1.51 -0.73 -8.73
CA SER A 106 1.61 -0.24 -7.35
C SER A 106 2.32 1.09 -7.26
N VAL A 107 1.76 1.97 -6.45
CA VAL A 107 2.40 3.18 -5.94
C VAL A 107 2.99 2.86 -4.56
N TYR A 108 4.14 3.44 -4.22
CA TYR A 108 4.68 3.33 -2.86
C TYR A 108 4.08 4.40 -1.94
N GLY A 109 3.87 4.05 -0.66
CA GLY A 109 3.48 4.98 0.40
C GLY A 109 4.66 5.39 1.28
N ASN A 110 4.38 6.01 2.43
CA ASN A 110 5.42 6.36 3.39
C ASN A 110 5.89 5.16 4.23
N HIS A 111 5.02 4.25 4.62
CA HIS A 111 5.39 3.04 5.36
C HIS A 111 6.20 2.04 4.53
N ASP A 112 6.06 2.07 3.24
CA ASP A 112 6.79 1.21 2.32
C ASP A 112 7.64 1.97 1.27
N ILE A 113 8.03 3.20 1.58
CA ILE A 113 8.79 4.11 0.71
C ILE A 113 10.14 3.53 0.21
N VAL A 114 10.68 2.52 0.89
CA VAL A 114 11.88 1.80 0.47
C VAL A 114 11.71 1.12 -0.90
N LYS A 115 10.49 0.83 -1.31
CA LYS A 115 10.12 0.26 -2.61
C LYS A 115 10.52 1.14 -3.79
N ARG A 116 10.66 2.46 -3.60
CA ARG A 116 11.12 3.38 -4.67
C ARG A 116 12.53 3.07 -5.19
N LYS A 117 13.34 2.37 -4.39
CA LYS A 117 14.70 1.97 -4.77
C LYS A 117 14.62 0.73 -5.64
N SER A 118 15.06 0.78 -6.90
CA SER A 118 14.99 -0.32 -7.86
C SER A 118 15.56 -1.65 -7.36
N ARG A 119 16.57 -1.61 -6.48
CA ARG A 119 17.16 -2.81 -5.86
C ARG A 119 16.17 -3.53 -4.93
N PHE A 120 15.30 -2.80 -4.22
CA PHE A 120 14.42 -3.38 -3.23
C PHE A 120 13.38 -4.34 -3.84
N PRO A 121 12.63 -3.97 -4.89
CA PRO A 121 11.73 -4.88 -5.57
C PRO A 121 12.45 -6.13 -6.09
N ARG A 122 13.59 -5.96 -6.76
CA ARG A 122 14.37 -7.09 -7.29
C ARG A 122 14.81 -8.08 -6.22
N THR A 123 15.18 -7.57 -5.03
CA THR A 123 15.65 -8.44 -3.94
C THR A 123 14.49 -9.15 -3.22
N HIS A 124 13.33 -8.47 -3.04
CA HIS A 124 12.29 -8.96 -2.13
C HIS A 124 11.04 -9.47 -2.82
N PHE A 125 10.78 -9.08 -4.07
CA PHE A 125 9.56 -9.44 -4.80
C PHE A 125 9.81 -10.34 -6.01
N HIS A 126 11.03 -10.47 -6.46
CA HIS A 126 11.41 -11.44 -7.48
C HIS A 126 11.61 -12.85 -6.89
N THR A 127 11.83 -12.95 -5.58
CA THR A 127 12.11 -14.24 -4.93
C THR A 127 10.92 -15.18 -4.97
N CYS A 128 11.23 -16.46 -5.21
CA CYS A 128 10.26 -17.54 -5.19
C CYS A 128 9.70 -17.80 -3.78
N TYR A 129 8.56 -18.43 -3.74
CA TYR A 129 8.02 -19.09 -2.55
C TYR A 129 7.61 -20.51 -2.93
N TYR A 130 7.51 -21.36 -1.93
CA TYR A 130 7.01 -22.71 -2.13
C TYR A 130 5.52 -22.73 -1.78
N ASP A 131 4.71 -23.37 -2.64
CA ASP A 131 3.33 -23.64 -2.33
C ASP A 131 3.20 -24.84 -1.36
N GLU A 132 1.98 -25.27 -1.10
CA GLU A 132 1.69 -26.39 -0.20
C GLU A 132 2.25 -27.75 -0.73
N THR A 133 2.54 -27.81 -2.02
CA THR A 133 3.14 -28.98 -2.68
C THR A 133 4.66 -28.88 -2.78
N LEU A 134 5.28 -27.90 -2.14
CA LEU A 134 6.70 -27.54 -2.24
C LEU A 134 7.13 -27.19 -3.68
N THR A 135 6.19 -26.81 -4.54
CA THR A 135 6.50 -26.31 -5.87
C THR A 135 6.95 -24.86 -5.79
N GLU A 136 8.09 -24.56 -6.40
CA GLU A 136 8.65 -23.21 -6.45
C GLU A 136 7.85 -22.34 -7.40
N CYS A 137 7.37 -21.19 -6.88
CA CYS A 137 6.59 -20.20 -7.62
C CYS A 137 7.30 -18.86 -7.63
N LEU A 138 7.45 -18.25 -8.80
CA LEU A 138 7.89 -16.87 -8.93
C LEU A 138 6.81 -15.93 -8.39
N PHE A 139 7.20 -14.99 -7.54
CA PHE A 139 6.24 -14.12 -6.89
C PHE A 139 5.75 -13.00 -7.83
N CYS A 140 6.56 -12.00 -8.07
CA CYS A 140 6.28 -10.87 -8.96
C CYS A 140 7.58 -10.48 -9.68
N PRO A 141 8.00 -11.24 -10.70
CA PRO A 141 9.17 -10.86 -11.49
C PRO A 141 8.91 -9.49 -12.13
N ASP A 142 9.95 -8.66 -12.16
CA ASP A 142 9.93 -7.34 -12.80
C ASP A 142 8.93 -6.32 -12.21
N ILE A 143 8.49 -6.54 -10.97
CA ILE A 143 7.62 -5.57 -10.29
C ILE A 143 8.30 -4.20 -10.19
N THR A 144 7.56 -3.17 -10.61
CA THR A 144 7.95 -1.76 -10.48
C THR A 144 6.97 -1.02 -9.59
N PHE A 145 7.49 -0.19 -8.70
CA PHE A 145 6.70 0.69 -7.84
C PHE A 145 6.84 2.13 -8.33
N TYR A 146 5.71 2.77 -8.54
CA TYR A 146 5.63 4.12 -9.09
C TYR A 146 5.43 5.17 -8.00
N SER A 147 5.76 6.41 -8.28
CA SER A 147 5.45 7.55 -7.41
C SER A 147 4.02 8.03 -7.59
N GLY A 148 3.46 7.84 -8.77
CA GLY A 148 2.08 8.18 -9.10
C GLY A 148 1.64 7.51 -10.39
N ILE A 149 0.32 7.44 -10.57
CA ILE A 149 -0.34 6.89 -11.78
C ILE A 149 -1.26 7.98 -12.32
N ILE A 150 -1.33 8.12 -13.64
CA ILE A 150 -2.29 8.98 -14.30
C ILE A 150 -3.20 8.11 -15.17
N LEU A 151 -4.50 8.12 -14.88
CA LEU A 151 -5.50 7.54 -15.75
C LEU A 151 -5.90 8.58 -16.77
N LYS A 152 -5.65 8.28 -18.05
CA LYS A 152 -5.96 9.14 -19.20
C LYS A 152 -7.38 8.85 -19.68
N ASP A 153 -8.34 9.72 -19.35
CA ASP A 153 -9.70 9.60 -19.87
C ASP A 153 -9.75 10.02 -21.34
N GLN A 154 -9.90 9.02 -22.18
CA GLN A 154 -9.90 9.20 -23.64
C GLN A 154 -11.19 9.84 -24.16
N LEU A 155 -12.30 9.76 -23.40
CA LEU A 155 -13.60 10.29 -23.81
C LEU A 155 -13.76 11.77 -23.39
N GLN A 156 -13.45 12.06 -22.12
CA GLN A 156 -13.65 13.39 -21.56
C GLN A 156 -12.42 14.31 -21.69
N GLN A 157 -11.29 13.78 -22.20
CA GLN A 157 -10.00 14.49 -22.29
C GLN A 157 -9.55 15.05 -20.93
N LYS A 158 -9.82 14.29 -19.87
CA LYS A 158 -9.43 14.61 -18.49
C LYS A 158 -8.48 13.56 -17.94
N ASP A 159 -7.65 13.98 -17.00
CA ASP A 159 -6.72 13.11 -16.34
C ASP A 159 -7.13 12.90 -14.89
N ILE A 160 -7.06 11.65 -14.41
CA ILE A 160 -7.23 11.31 -12.99
C ILE A 160 -5.85 10.97 -12.42
N TYR A 161 -5.43 11.76 -11.44
CA TYR A 161 -4.13 11.64 -10.79
C TYR A 161 -4.25 10.79 -9.53
N LEU A 162 -3.56 9.65 -9.50
CA LEU A 162 -3.53 8.71 -8.38
C LEU A 162 -2.16 8.74 -7.72
N LEU A 163 -2.13 9.03 -6.42
CA LEU A 163 -0.91 9.04 -5.60
C LEU A 163 -1.26 8.69 -4.16
N HIS A 164 -0.25 8.33 -3.37
CA HIS A 164 -0.41 8.24 -1.93
C HIS A 164 -0.20 9.59 -1.26
N GLY A 165 -1.07 9.98 -0.33
CA GLY A 165 -1.14 11.33 0.23
C GLY A 165 0.12 11.83 0.98
N HIS A 166 1.07 10.93 1.33
CA HIS A 166 2.30 11.29 2.04
C HIS A 166 3.16 12.31 1.30
N GLN A 167 3.08 12.37 -0.05
CA GLN A 167 3.85 13.35 -0.83
C GLN A 167 3.49 14.80 -0.50
N ALA A 168 2.26 15.05 -0.02
CA ALA A 168 1.84 16.38 0.42
C ALA A 168 2.32 16.73 1.84
N ASP A 169 2.70 15.74 2.64
CA ASP A 169 3.11 15.91 4.05
C ASP A 169 4.63 15.97 4.18
N LEU A 170 5.13 17.00 4.93
CA LEU A 170 6.55 17.21 5.19
C LEU A 170 7.19 16.08 6.01
N LEU A 171 6.53 15.64 7.07
CA LEU A 171 7.04 14.60 7.97
C LEU A 171 7.12 13.25 7.28
N ASN A 172 6.10 12.91 6.51
CA ASN A 172 6.00 11.62 5.85
C ASN A 172 6.77 11.55 4.52
N SER A 173 7.07 12.68 3.89
CA SER A 173 7.79 12.70 2.62
C SER A 173 9.28 12.99 2.76
N THR A 174 9.68 14.02 3.50
CA THR A 174 11.06 14.48 3.61
C THR A 174 11.74 13.93 4.86
N LEU A 175 11.04 13.94 5.99
CA LEU A 175 11.55 13.49 7.28
C LEU A 175 11.16 12.02 7.60
N TRP A 176 10.75 11.26 6.60
CA TRP A 176 10.36 9.87 6.77
C TRP A 176 11.43 8.99 7.48
N PRO A 177 12.75 9.20 7.33
CA PRO A 177 13.73 8.40 8.06
C PRO A 177 13.65 8.64 9.57
N LEU A 178 13.40 9.91 9.97
CA LEU A 178 13.21 10.27 11.38
C LEU A 178 11.89 9.71 11.91
N SER A 179 10.80 9.85 11.17
CA SER A 179 9.49 9.29 11.53
C SER A 179 9.57 7.78 11.71
N ARG A 180 10.22 7.08 10.77
CA ARG A 180 10.48 5.64 10.85
C ARG A 180 11.33 5.25 12.06
N PHE A 181 12.36 6.04 12.38
CA PHE A 181 13.20 5.81 13.57
C PHE A 181 12.38 5.94 14.86
N LEU A 182 11.59 7.02 14.99
CA LEU A 182 10.72 7.27 16.14
C LEU A 182 9.69 6.15 16.33
N VAL A 183 9.02 5.73 15.26
CA VAL A 183 8.05 4.62 15.31
C VAL A 183 8.74 3.34 15.74
N ARG A 184 9.86 2.99 15.12
CA ARG A 184 10.53 1.70 15.34
C ARG A 184 11.20 1.56 16.71
N TYR A 185 11.84 2.63 17.20
CA TYR A 185 12.71 2.55 18.38
C TYR A 185 12.12 3.20 19.63
N ILE A 186 11.15 4.08 19.48
CA ILE A 186 10.52 4.78 20.61
C ILE A 186 9.08 4.30 20.76
N TRP A 187 8.28 4.41 19.72
CA TRP A 187 6.85 4.15 19.80
C TRP A 187 6.53 2.67 20.01
N ARG A 188 7.07 1.80 19.18
CA ARG A 188 6.85 0.36 19.26
C ARG A 188 7.22 -0.29 20.62
N PRO A 189 8.32 0.07 21.30
CA PRO A 189 8.57 -0.35 22.68
C PRO A 189 7.52 0.14 23.67
N LEU A 190 7.03 1.39 23.53
CA LEU A 190 6.01 1.97 24.39
C LEU A 190 4.65 1.27 24.23
N GLU A 191 4.26 0.93 23.02
CA GLU A 191 3.04 0.13 22.76
C GLU A 191 3.11 -1.25 23.44
N LYS A 192 4.26 -1.91 23.40
CA LYS A 192 4.47 -3.19 24.11
C LYS A 192 4.36 -3.06 25.63
N LEU A 193 4.61 -1.86 26.17
CA LEU A 193 4.41 -1.53 27.58
C LEU A 193 2.98 -1.10 27.91
N GLY A 194 2.05 -1.19 26.95
CA GLY A 194 0.63 -0.91 27.13
C GLY A 194 0.24 0.56 26.98
N ILE A 195 1.11 1.42 26.44
CA ILE A 195 0.76 2.81 26.14
C ILE A 195 -0.03 2.83 24.83
N PRO A 196 -1.33 3.21 24.85
CA PRO A 196 -2.16 3.20 23.63
C PRO A 196 -1.69 4.24 22.63
N ASP A 197 -1.83 3.92 21.33
CA ASP A 197 -1.58 4.86 20.24
C ASP A 197 -2.49 6.08 20.37
N PRO A 198 -1.94 7.31 20.49
CA PRO A 198 -2.75 8.54 20.59
C PRO A 198 -3.64 8.78 19.36
N THR A 199 -3.30 8.20 18.20
CA THR A 199 -4.14 8.29 17.00
C THR A 199 -5.35 7.35 17.08
N SER A 200 -5.27 6.23 17.81
CA SER A 200 -6.39 5.32 18.05
C SER A 200 -7.43 5.91 19.02
N ALA A 201 -7.00 6.68 20.01
CA ALA A 201 -7.89 7.39 20.94
C ALA A 201 -8.76 8.44 20.22
N ALA A 202 -8.23 9.15 19.24
CA ALA A 202 -8.98 10.09 18.42
C ALA A 202 -10.07 9.41 17.57
N LYS A 203 -9.82 8.20 17.05
CA LYS A 203 -10.83 7.38 16.33
C LYS A 203 -11.97 6.93 17.25
N ASN A 204 -11.66 6.51 18.49
CA ASN A 204 -12.67 6.06 19.44
C ASN A 204 -13.57 7.20 19.94
N ASN A 205 -13.02 8.39 20.16
CA ASN A 205 -13.80 9.56 20.54
C ASN A 205 -14.74 10.05 19.41
N ARG A 206 -14.33 9.97 18.14
CA ARG A 206 -15.22 10.23 17.00
C ARG A 206 -16.35 9.20 16.87
N ARG A 207 -16.10 7.93 17.17
CA ARG A 207 -17.14 6.89 17.17
C ARG A 207 -18.14 7.07 18.33
N LYS A 208 -17.69 7.40 19.54
CA LYS A 208 -18.56 7.73 20.67
C LYS A 208 -19.45 8.95 20.37
N LYS A 209 -18.89 10.06 19.90
CA LYS A 209 -19.65 11.25 19.53
C LYS A 209 -20.73 10.96 18.47
N LYS A 210 -20.41 10.16 17.45
CA LYS A 210 -21.36 9.78 16.41
C LYS A 210 -22.46 8.81 16.86
N SER A 211 -22.23 8.04 17.94
CA SER A 211 -23.25 7.16 18.54
C SER A 211 -24.18 7.91 19.49
N GLU A 212 -23.70 8.99 20.12
CA GLU A 212 -24.49 9.88 20.98
C GLU A 212 -25.38 10.85 20.17
N GLU A 213 -24.91 11.28 18.98
CA GLU A 213 -25.73 12.09 18.06
C GLU A 213 -26.83 11.31 17.32
N ARG A 214 -26.86 9.99 17.43
CA ARG A 214 -27.87 9.11 16.81
C ARG A 214 -28.88 8.51 17.80
N ARG A 215 -28.85 8.92 19.06
CA ARG A 215 -29.86 8.63 20.08
C ARG A 215 -30.70 9.88 20.38
#